data_944c000fb8c88d2cafc72d986b664c79
#
_entry.id   944c000fb8c88d2cafc72d986b664c79
#
_cell.length_a   1.000
_cell.length_b   1.000
_cell.length_c   1.000
_cell.angle_alpha   90.00
_cell.angle_beta   90.00
_cell.angle_gamma   90.00
#
_symmetry.space_group_name_H-M   'P 1'
#
loop_
_entity.id
_entity.type
_entity.pdbx_description
1 polymer ?
#
loop_
_entity_poly.entity_id
_entity_poly.type
_entity_poly.pdbx_seq_one_letter_code
_entity_poly.pdbx_strand_id
1 'polypeptide(L)'
;VIAGVIISALVFAWKNAIMIRARKRIKEDGTKVYEIWGPLFFGSVITFSSKFDVNGDPQKVEIDFIESKVSDHSGIEAIDNLAKKYLAQGKQIKLTHLSPECKTLLLKADPDFENIIETSIDDPRYYVVTNKMDEEVSISEAKVNPVVFIPKAEL
;
A
#
# COMPACT_ATOMS: atom_id res chain seq x y z
N VAL A 1 17.06 25.28 -25.91
CA VAL A 1 15.67 25.57 -25.53
C VAL A 1 14.84 24.27 -25.44
N ILE A 2 14.88 23.39 -26.44
CA ILE A 2 14.11 22.13 -26.44
C ILE A 2 14.58 21.20 -25.32
N ALA A 3 15.87 21.05 -25.09
CA ALA A 3 16.42 20.23 -23.99
C ALA A 3 15.96 20.69 -22.62
N GLY A 4 15.87 22.00 -22.37
CA GLY A 4 15.38 22.55 -21.13
C GLY A 4 13.90 22.26 -20.88
N VAL A 5 13.07 22.29 -21.92
CA VAL A 5 11.64 21.95 -21.83
C VAL A 5 11.46 20.48 -21.50
N ILE A 6 12.21 19.58 -22.15
CA ILE A 6 12.16 18.14 -21.90
C ILE A 6 12.56 17.84 -20.47
N ILE A 7 13.68 18.38 -20.00
CA ILE A 7 14.16 18.18 -18.62
C ILE A 7 13.13 18.71 -17.61
N SER A 8 12.58 19.88 -17.83
CA SER A 8 11.54 20.45 -16.95
C SER A 8 10.29 19.60 -16.90
N ALA A 9 9.85 19.07 -18.02
CA ALA A 9 8.70 18.17 -18.09
C ALA A 9 8.96 16.86 -17.35
N LEU A 10 10.16 16.26 -17.49
CA LEU A 10 10.56 15.05 -16.78
C LEU A 10 10.63 15.29 -15.25
N VAL A 11 11.22 16.39 -14.82
CA VAL A 11 11.30 16.76 -13.40
C VAL A 11 9.90 16.99 -12.83
N PHE A 12 9.02 17.66 -13.57
CA PHE A 12 7.64 17.86 -13.16
C PHE A 12 6.88 16.54 -13.05
N ALA A 13 6.99 15.67 -14.06
CA ALA A 13 6.37 14.35 -14.04
C ALA A 13 6.88 13.50 -12.86
N TRP A 14 8.19 13.51 -12.62
CA TRP A 14 8.81 12.81 -11.49
C TRP A 14 8.28 13.32 -10.14
N LYS A 15 8.27 14.63 -9.91
CA LYS A 15 7.74 15.22 -8.67
C LYS A 15 6.29 14.87 -8.43
N ASN A 16 5.45 14.79 -9.47
CA ASN A 16 4.08 14.37 -9.33
C ASN A 16 3.95 12.86 -9.07
N ALA A 17 4.79 12.05 -9.69
CA ALA A 17 4.77 10.59 -9.51
C ALA A 17 5.13 10.16 -8.08
N ILE A 18 6.11 10.84 -7.44
CA ILE A 18 6.52 10.53 -6.06
C ILE A 18 5.63 11.16 -4.98
N MET A 19 4.61 11.90 -5.37
CA MET A 19 3.73 12.58 -4.42
C MET A 19 2.88 11.58 -3.67
N ILE A 20 3.17 11.42 -2.38
CA ILE A 20 2.34 10.69 -1.44
C ILE A 20 1.85 11.63 -0.36
N ARG A 21 0.59 11.53 0.02
CA ARG A 21 -0.05 12.37 1.02
C ARG A 21 -0.64 11.50 2.13
N ALA A 22 -0.72 12.05 3.32
CA ALA A 22 -1.38 11.43 4.45
C ALA A 22 -2.36 12.41 5.08
N ARG A 23 -3.63 12.07 5.06
CA ARG A 23 -4.66 12.76 5.84
C ARG A 23 -4.70 12.16 7.22
N LYS A 24 -4.71 12.99 8.24
CA LYS A 24 -4.73 12.57 9.64
C LYS A 24 -6.10 12.83 10.25
N ARG A 25 -6.65 11.84 10.90
CA ARG A 25 -7.94 11.89 11.57
C ARG A 25 -7.85 11.18 12.93
N ILE A 26 -8.60 11.65 13.91
CA ILE A 26 -8.71 10.99 15.23
C ILE A 26 -10.15 10.49 15.35
N LYS A 27 -10.31 9.20 15.66
CA LYS A 27 -11.60 8.58 15.96
C LYS A 27 -12.05 8.96 17.39
N GLU A 28 -13.32 8.74 17.68
CA GLU A 28 -13.90 9.01 19.00
C GLU A 28 -13.24 8.19 20.13
N ASP A 29 -12.72 7.02 19.83
CA ASP A 29 -11.98 6.15 20.75
C ASP A 29 -10.51 6.56 20.95
N GLY A 30 -10.07 7.67 20.36
CA GLY A 30 -8.70 8.17 20.43
C GLY A 30 -7.72 7.53 19.44
N THR A 31 -8.16 6.63 18.56
CA THR A 31 -7.33 6.04 17.52
C THR A 31 -7.00 7.08 16.46
N LYS A 32 -5.70 7.25 16.15
CA LYS A 32 -5.26 8.11 15.05
C LYS A 32 -5.23 7.34 13.75
N VAL A 33 -5.93 7.84 12.76
CA VAL A 33 -6.01 7.24 11.42
C VAL A 33 -5.20 8.07 10.44
N TYR A 34 -4.33 7.41 9.71
CA TYR A 34 -3.59 7.96 8.58
C TYR A 34 -4.20 7.41 7.30
N GLU A 35 -4.92 8.24 6.57
CA GLU A 35 -5.43 7.92 5.24
C GLU A 35 -4.35 8.27 4.21
N ILE A 36 -3.78 7.26 3.56
CA ILE A 36 -2.68 7.43 2.62
C ILE A 36 -3.21 7.62 1.20
N TRP A 37 -2.70 8.63 0.51
CA TRP A 37 -3.05 8.97 -0.86
C TRP A 37 -1.81 8.95 -1.75
N GLY A 38 -1.93 8.30 -2.89
CA GLY A 38 -0.88 8.23 -3.89
C GLY A 38 -0.11 6.92 -3.89
N PRO A 39 0.75 6.71 -4.90
CA PRO A 39 1.46 5.45 -5.08
C PRO A 39 2.59 5.29 -4.06
N LEU A 40 2.68 4.10 -3.46
CA LEU A 40 3.80 3.71 -2.59
C LEU A 40 4.74 2.79 -3.37
N PHE A 41 5.91 3.28 -3.67
CA PHE A 41 6.97 2.60 -4.41
C PHE A 41 8.33 3.17 -4.00
N PHE A 42 9.42 2.64 -4.55
CA PHE A 42 10.78 3.04 -4.16
C PHE A 42 11.00 4.56 -4.14
N GLY A 43 10.41 5.30 -5.09
CA GLY A 43 10.56 6.76 -5.18
C GLY A 43 9.80 7.54 -4.12
N SER A 44 8.75 6.99 -3.52
CA SER A 44 7.92 7.67 -2.52
C SER A 44 8.14 7.19 -1.08
N VAL A 45 8.96 6.17 -0.85
CA VAL A 45 9.19 5.55 0.48
C VAL A 45 9.65 6.56 1.52
N ILE A 46 10.60 7.44 1.17
CA ILE A 46 11.12 8.45 2.11
C ILE A 46 10.02 9.43 2.50
N THR A 47 9.27 9.91 1.51
CA THR A 47 8.14 10.82 1.74
C THR A 47 7.04 10.16 2.56
N PHE A 48 6.72 8.89 2.27
CA PHE A 48 5.78 8.09 3.05
C PHE A 48 6.21 8.02 4.52
N SER A 49 7.44 7.59 4.79
CA SER A 49 7.95 7.43 6.15
C SER A 49 7.95 8.74 6.94
N SER A 50 8.15 9.88 6.28
CA SER A 50 8.14 11.20 6.90
C SER A 50 6.77 11.69 7.36
N LYS A 51 5.68 11.03 6.93
CA LYS A 51 4.31 11.42 7.30
C LYS A 51 3.93 11.02 8.73
N PHE A 52 4.66 10.09 9.33
CA PHE A 52 4.34 9.48 10.61
C PHE A 52 5.19 10.05 11.75
N ASP A 53 4.55 10.32 12.87
CA ASP A 53 5.23 10.71 14.12
C ASP A 53 5.09 9.59 15.14
N VAL A 54 5.92 8.56 14.98
CA VAL A 54 5.84 7.32 15.79
C VAL A 54 5.94 7.61 17.28
N ASN A 55 6.69 8.64 17.68
CA ASN A 55 6.86 9.02 19.08
C ASN A 55 5.67 9.80 19.63
N GLY A 56 5.18 10.78 18.87
CA GLY A 56 4.07 11.66 19.29
C GLY A 56 2.67 11.08 19.08
N ASP A 57 2.55 9.98 18.34
CA ASP A 57 1.25 9.35 18.07
C ASP A 57 0.65 8.67 19.31
N PRO A 58 -0.69 8.58 19.40
CA PRO A 58 -1.36 7.89 20.49
C PRO A 58 -1.07 6.38 20.50
N GLN A 59 -1.56 5.68 21.53
CA GLN A 59 -1.36 4.24 21.73
C GLN A 59 -1.95 3.39 20.60
N LYS A 60 -3.02 3.88 19.94
CA LYS A 60 -3.70 3.20 18.84
C LYS A 60 -3.56 4.00 17.56
N VAL A 61 -3.03 3.36 16.53
CA VAL A 61 -2.83 3.95 15.20
C VAL A 61 -3.39 3.01 14.14
N GLU A 62 -4.05 3.57 13.15
CA GLU A 62 -4.57 2.86 11.99
C GLU A 62 -4.03 3.52 10.72
N ILE A 63 -3.60 2.72 9.76
CA ILE A 63 -3.13 3.20 8.46
C ILE A 63 -4.02 2.62 7.39
N ASP A 64 -4.70 3.50 6.68
CA ASP A 64 -5.66 3.16 5.64
C ASP A 64 -5.04 3.39 4.25
N PHE A 65 -5.00 2.33 3.45
CA PHE A 65 -4.41 2.32 2.12
C PHE A 65 -5.44 2.33 0.99
N ILE A 66 -6.72 2.62 1.27
CA ILE A 66 -7.78 2.56 0.24
C ILE A 66 -7.46 3.40 -0.99
N GLU A 67 -6.85 4.56 -0.80
CA GLU A 67 -6.48 5.51 -1.86
C GLU A 67 -4.98 5.43 -2.23
N SER A 68 -4.29 4.42 -1.73
CA SER A 68 -2.88 4.19 -2.01
C SER A 68 -2.65 2.84 -2.66
N LYS A 69 -1.84 2.83 -3.69
CA LYS A 69 -1.42 1.61 -4.36
C LYS A 69 0.03 1.29 -3.97
N VAL A 70 0.23 0.16 -3.31
CA VAL A 70 1.58 -0.38 -3.07
C VAL A 70 2.04 -1.06 -4.35
N SER A 71 3.05 -0.49 -5.00
CA SER A 71 3.39 -0.84 -6.39
C SER A 71 4.57 -1.79 -6.50
N ASP A 72 5.47 -1.82 -5.52
CA ASP A 72 6.68 -2.63 -5.56
C ASP A 72 7.11 -3.16 -4.18
N HIS A 73 8.16 -3.96 -4.17
CA HIS A 73 8.72 -4.54 -2.96
C HIS A 73 9.23 -3.48 -1.96
N SER A 74 9.73 -2.35 -2.44
CA SER A 74 10.17 -1.25 -1.56
C SER A 74 9.03 -0.66 -0.76
N GLY A 75 7.82 -0.61 -1.35
CA GLY A 75 6.60 -0.22 -0.65
C GLY A 75 6.22 -1.22 0.46
N ILE A 76 6.34 -2.51 0.21
CA ILE A 76 6.12 -3.56 1.21
C ILE A 76 7.11 -3.42 2.37
N GLU A 77 8.39 -3.25 2.08
CA GLU A 77 9.45 -3.06 3.09
C GLU A 77 9.22 -1.79 3.91
N ALA A 78 8.75 -0.71 3.30
CA ALA A 78 8.44 0.52 4.01
C ALA A 78 7.29 0.35 5.01
N ILE A 79 6.25 -0.40 4.66
CA ILE A 79 5.14 -0.73 5.55
C ILE A 79 5.61 -1.63 6.70
N ASP A 80 6.39 -2.67 6.38
CA ASP A 80 6.99 -3.57 7.38
C ASP A 80 7.82 -2.81 8.40
N ASN A 81 8.75 -1.98 7.95
CA ASN A 81 9.60 -1.17 8.81
C ASN A 81 8.80 -0.18 9.67
N LEU A 82 7.76 0.44 9.11
CA LEU A 82 6.90 1.35 9.85
C LEU A 82 6.11 0.62 10.95
N ALA A 83 5.51 -0.52 10.62
CA ALA A 83 4.78 -1.33 11.58
C ALA A 83 5.67 -1.77 12.74
N LYS A 84 6.87 -2.25 12.44
CA LYS A 84 7.87 -2.63 13.45
C LYS A 84 8.27 -1.48 14.38
N LYS A 85 8.38 -0.26 13.85
CA LYS A 85 8.67 0.93 14.68
C LYS A 85 7.57 1.22 15.70
N TYR A 86 6.30 1.12 15.31
CA TYR A 86 5.17 1.30 16.24
C TYR A 86 5.12 0.17 17.28
N LEU A 87 5.26 -1.08 16.85
CA LEU A 87 5.26 -2.24 17.74
C LEU A 87 6.42 -2.19 18.75
N ALA A 88 7.60 -1.76 18.32
CA ALA A 88 8.77 -1.60 19.21
C ALA A 88 8.54 -0.56 20.31
N GLN A 89 7.64 0.40 20.11
CA GLN A 89 7.21 1.34 21.13
C GLN A 89 6.02 0.87 21.97
N GLY A 90 5.60 -0.37 21.81
CA GLY A 90 4.45 -0.94 22.51
C GLY A 90 3.11 -0.39 22.04
N LYS A 91 3.05 0.27 20.88
CA LYS A 91 1.83 0.84 20.31
C LYS A 91 1.07 -0.20 19.49
N GLN A 92 -0.24 -0.05 19.45
CA GLN A 92 -1.10 -0.88 18.62
C GLN A 92 -1.25 -0.24 17.25
N ILE A 93 -0.92 -0.99 16.21
CA ILE A 93 -1.08 -0.56 14.82
C ILE A 93 -2.05 -1.49 14.09
N LYS A 94 -2.88 -0.90 13.23
CA LYS A 94 -3.72 -1.63 12.26
C LYS A 94 -3.43 -1.16 10.86
N LEU A 95 -3.38 -2.09 9.92
CA LEU A 95 -3.24 -1.84 8.49
C LEU A 95 -4.54 -2.26 7.80
N THR A 96 -5.20 -1.32 7.12
CA THR A 96 -6.49 -1.53 6.48
C THR A 96 -6.43 -1.27 4.99
N HIS A 97 -7.30 -1.92 4.22
CA HIS A 97 -7.46 -1.75 2.78
C HIS A 97 -6.19 -2.03 1.96
N LEU A 98 -5.43 -3.04 2.36
CA LEU A 98 -4.33 -3.58 1.58
C LEU A 98 -4.85 -4.60 0.56
N SER A 99 -4.20 -4.71 -0.62
CA SER A 99 -4.51 -5.77 -1.57
C SER A 99 -4.19 -7.15 -1.01
N PRO A 100 -4.87 -8.22 -1.44
CA PRO A 100 -4.58 -9.58 -0.99
C PRO A 100 -3.12 -9.99 -1.20
N GLU A 101 -2.52 -9.58 -2.32
CA GLU A 101 -1.12 -9.85 -2.61
C GLU A 101 -0.19 -9.09 -1.66
N CYS A 102 -0.48 -7.81 -1.39
CA CYS A 102 0.26 -7.02 -0.43
C CYS A 102 0.24 -7.66 0.97
N LYS A 103 -0.92 -8.13 1.42
CA LYS A 103 -1.06 -8.88 2.68
C LYS A 103 -0.20 -10.14 2.69
N THR A 104 -0.24 -10.93 1.62
CA THR A 104 0.57 -12.14 1.49
C THR A 104 2.06 -11.85 1.58
N LEU A 105 2.53 -10.78 0.95
CA LEU A 105 3.93 -10.39 0.99
C LEU A 105 4.35 -9.90 2.38
N LEU A 106 3.50 -9.15 3.06
CA LEU A 106 3.76 -8.70 4.43
C LEU A 106 3.81 -9.88 5.41
N LEU A 107 2.88 -10.84 5.30
CA LEU A 107 2.86 -12.04 6.13
C LEU A 107 4.04 -12.98 5.87
N LYS A 108 4.58 -12.98 4.65
CA LYS A 108 5.83 -13.69 4.35
C LYS A 108 7.05 -13.03 5.00
N ALA A 109 7.04 -11.70 5.10
CA ALA A 109 8.11 -10.96 5.74
C ALA A 109 8.06 -11.13 7.27
N ASP A 110 6.87 -11.08 7.84
CA ASP A 110 6.65 -11.24 9.28
C ASP A 110 5.26 -11.85 9.55
N PRO A 111 5.19 -13.14 9.95
CA PRO A 111 3.94 -13.82 10.27
C PRO A 111 3.15 -13.18 11.42
N ASP A 112 3.81 -12.47 12.33
CA ASP A 112 3.17 -11.81 13.47
C ASP A 112 2.27 -10.65 13.04
N PHE A 113 2.38 -10.22 11.79
CA PHE A 113 1.52 -9.18 11.21
C PHE A 113 0.07 -9.62 10.96
N GLU A 114 -0.26 -10.90 11.11
CA GLU A 114 -1.64 -11.38 10.98
C GLU A 114 -2.61 -10.62 11.90
N ASN A 115 -2.14 -10.26 13.10
CA ASN A 115 -2.95 -9.56 14.10
C ASN A 115 -3.13 -8.06 13.82
N ILE A 116 -2.33 -7.48 12.94
CA ILE A 116 -2.37 -6.05 12.61
C ILE A 116 -2.99 -5.75 11.25
N ILE A 117 -3.11 -6.76 10.39
CA ILE A 117 -3.71 -6.63 9.05
C ILE A 117 -5.19 -6.94 9.14
N GLU A 118 -6.03 -5.94 8.82
CA GLU A 118 -7.47 -6.10 8.75
C GLU A 118 -7.90 -6.41 7.31
N THR A 119 -8.79 -7.38 7.15
CA THR A 119 -9.36 -7.75 5.85
C THR A 119 -10.79 -7.23 5.75
N SER A 120 -11.09 -6.52 4.68
CA SER A 120 -12.40 -5.97 4.38
C SER A 120 -12.90 -6.41 3.00
N ILE A 121 -14.22 -6.35 2.79
CA ILE A 121 -14.84 -6.60 1.48
C ILE A 121 -14.41 -5.56 0.45
N ASP A 122 -14.13 -4.35 0.90
CA ASP A 122 -13.74 -3.20 0.06
C ASP A 122 -12.22 -3.14 -0.21
N ASP A 123 -11.46 -4.18 0.16
CA ASP A 123 -10.03 -4.20 -0.08
C ASP A 123 -9.71 -4.10 -1.57
N PRO A 124 -8.79 -3.21 -1.96
CA PRO A 124 -8.42 -3.02 -3.36
C PRO A 124 -7.70 -4.26 -3.90
N ARG A 125 -7.91 -4.56 -5.17
CA ARG A 125 -7.27 -5.67 -5.87
C ARG A 125 -6.31 -5.14 -6.92
N TYR A 126 -5.03 -5.18 -6.62
CA TYR A 126 -3.95 -4.85 -7.55
C TYR A 126 -2.75 -5.76 -7.29
N TYR A 127 -1.86 -5.87 -8.26
CA TYR A 127 -0.63 -6.65 -8.14
C TYR A 127 0.53 -5.76 -7.72
N VAL A 128 1.40 -6.32 -6.86
CA VAL A 128 2.66 -5.67 -6.46
C VAL A 128 3.78 -6.20 -7.34
N VAL A 129 4.54 -5.31 -7.97
CA VAL A 129 5.69 -5.70 -8.78
C VAL A 129 6.81 -6.15 -7.86
N THR A 130 7.11 -7.44 -7.88
CA THR A 130 8.23 -8.05 -7.17
C THR A 130 9.33 -8.42 -8.14
N ASN A 131 10.59 -8.43 -7.68
CA ASN A 131 11.76 -8.81 -8.50
C ASN A 131 11.79 -10.29 -8.93
N LYS A 132 10.74 -11.06 -8.61
CA LYS A 132 10.56 -12.44 -9.04
C LYS A 132 9.91 -12.58 -10.41
N MET A 133 10.25 -11.70 -11.36
CA MET A 133 9.76 -11.81 -12.73
C MET A 133 10.34 -13.01 -13.50
N ASP A 134 11.25 -13.79 -12.90
CA ASP A 134 11.92 -14.92 -13.53
C ASP A 134 11.35 -16.30 -13.13
N GLU A 135 10.37 -16.37 -12.24
CA GLU A 135 9.60 -17.60 -12.09
C GLU A 135 8.54 -17.63 -13.19
N GLU A 136 8.77 -18.47 -14.22
CA GLU A 136 7.76 -18.84 -15.20
C GLU A 136 6.50 -19.28 -14.45
N VAL A 137 5.51 -18.42 -14.45
CA VAL A 137 4.16 -18.81 -14.04
C VAL A 137 3.72 -19.87 -15.06
N SER A 138 3.83 -21.13 -14.69
CA SER A 138 3.32 -22.20 -15.53
C SER A 138 1.82 -21.93 -15.74
N ILE A 139 1.45 -21.71 -17.00
CA ILE A 139 0.08 -21.39 -17.47
C ILE A 139 -0.95 -22.43 -17.00
N SER A 140 -0.50 -23.56 -16.44
CA SER A 140 -1.35 -24.63 -15.92
C SER A 140 -2.12 -24.28 -14.64
N GLU A 141 -1.74 -23.24 -13.89
CA GLU A 141 -2.45 -22.86 -12.67
C GLU A 141 -3.35 -21.63 -12.81
N ALA A 142 -3.30 -20.95 -13.92
CA ALA A 142 -4.30 -19.96 -14.28
C ALA A 142 -5.59 -20.67 -14.72
N LYS A 143 -6.28 -21.32 -13.80
CA LYS A 143 -7.72 -21.53 -13.96
C LYS A 143 -8.37 -20.14 -13.89
N VAL A 144 -8.32 -19.46 -15.03
CA VAL A 144 -9.22 -18.37 -15.33
C VAL A 144 -10.61 -18.98 -15.22
N ASN A 145 -11.30 -18.72 -14.12
CA ASN A 145 -12.74 -18.91 -14.12
C ASN A 145 -13.26 -18.00 -15.25
N PRO A 146 -13.82 -18.57 -16.32
CA PRO A 146 -14.41 -17.75 -17.34
C PRO A 146 -15.51 -16.94 -16.64
N VAL A 147 -15.40 -15.63 -16.66
CA VAL A 147 -16.51 -14.76 -16.34
C VAL A 147 -17.58 -15.11 -17.36
N VAL A 148 -18.55 -15.91 -16.95
CA VAL A 148 -19.71 -16.20 -17.76
C VAL A 148 -20.49 -14.89 -17.83
N PHE A 149 -20.34 -14.20 -18.95
CA PHE A 149 -21.19 -13.09 -19.30
C PHE A 149 -22.58 -13.67 -19.55
N ILE A 150 -23.48 -13.56 -18.59
CA ILE A 150 -24.88 -13.88 -18.77
C ILE A 150 -25.50 -12.63 -19.40
N PRO A 151 -25.85 -12.65 -20.72
CA PRO A 151 -26.60 -11.55 -21.29
C PRO A 151 -27.93 -11.48 -20.56
N LYS A 152 -28.29 -10.30 -20.03
CA LYS A 152 -29.64 -10.06 -19.56
C LYS A 152 -30.58 -10.35 -20.72
N ALA A 153 -31.35 -11.41 -20.60
CA ALA A 153 -32.45 -11.64 -21.50
C ALA A 153 -33.43 -10.48 -21.34
N GLU A 154 -33.71 -9.80 -22.43
CA GLU A 154 -34.83 -8.85 -22.52
C GLU A 154 -36.13 -9.60 -22.21
N LEU A 155 -36.84 -9.06 -21.25
CA LEU A 155 -38.25 -9.29 -21.09
C LEU A 155 -39.00 -8.18 -21.79
#